data_54a7ca93514e563f803abfd57f6b728a
#
_entry.id   54a7ca93514e563f803abfd57f6b728a
#
_cell.length_a   1.000
_cell.length_b   1.000
_cell.length_c   1.000
_cell.angle_alpha   90.00
_cell.angle_beta   90.00
_cell.angle_gamma   90.00
#
_symmetry.space_group_name_H-M   'P 1'
#
loop_
_entity.id
_entity.type
_entity.pdbx_description
1 polymer ?
#
loop_
_entity_poly.entity_id
_entity_poly.type
_entity_poly.pdbx_seq_one_letter_code
_entity_poly.pdbx_strand_id
1 'polypeptide(L)'
;MGVAVAAFILWSGIGIAKDTVAPLLGEAADPEVARNIRRIVMESDHIVGVHDMIIHNYGAGRSIASLHAEVPSDSDFVAVHEEIDEAEKRVWQQTGVYLVIHMDPIDINNAYVNALREQTDGVLRQIDGQLTMHDFRIVDGKHQINLIFDVVVPFSYDEDAKRDLLMKIYDSLKAIDSRYNPVVTLDHQM
;
A
#
# COMPACT_ATOMS: atom_id res chain seq x y z
N MET A 1 -35.23 27.49 30.16
CA MET A 1 -35.46 27.11 28.75
C MET A 1 -34.33 27.62 27.83
N GLY A 2 -33.96 28.92 27.79
CA GLY A 2 -32.95 29.45 26.83
C GLY A 2 -31.57 28.80 26.90
N VAL A 3 -31.04 28.48 28.10
CA VAL A 3 -29.74 27.82 28.27
C VAL A 3 -29.74 26.39 27.68
N ALA A 4 -30.84 25.65 27.88
CA ALA A 4 -30.93 24.30 27.31
C ALA A 4 -30.97 24.32 25.78
N VAL A 5 -31.68 25.26 25.16
CA VAL A 5 -31.72 25.44 23.70
C VAL A 5 -30.35 25.89 23.19
N ALA A 6 -29.69 26.82 23.87
CA ALA A 6 -28.34 27.26 23.47
C ALA A 6 -27.30 26.10 23.54
N ALA A 7 -27.36 25.29 24.59
CA ALA A 7 -26.50 24.11 24.71
C ALA A 7 -26.74 23.08 23.61
N PHE A 8 -28.00 22.83 23.23
CA PHE A 8 -28.35 21.94 22.13
C PHE A 8 -27.86 22.48 20.80
N ILE A 9 -28.02 23.79 20.53
CA ILE A 9 -27.52 24.41 19.28
C ILE A 9 -25.99 24.31 19.21
N LEU A 10 -25.30 24.57 20.31
CA LEU A 10 -23.85 24.48 20.38
C LEU A 10 -23.37 23.05 20.12
N TRP A 11 -24.00 22.07 20.76
CA TRP A 11 -23.71 20.64 20.54
C TRP A 11 -23.89 20.24 19.07
N SER A 12 -25.03 20.62 18.49
CA SER A 12 -25.30 20.33 17.06
C SER A 12 -24.31 21.03 16.13
N GLY A 13 -23.96 22.29 16.43
CA GLY A 13 -22.98 23.04 15.63
C GLY A 13 -21.57 22.42 15.68
N ILE A 14 -21.13 21.94 16.85
CA ILE A 14 -19.85 21.23 17.00
C ILE A 14 -19.89 19.90 16.21
N GLY A 15 -21.00 19.14 16.24
CA GLY A 15 -21.21 17.95 15.47
C GLY A 15 -21.04 18.20 13.97
N ILE A 16 -21.78 19.15 13.42
CA ILE A 16 -21.70 19.55 12.01
C ILE A 16 -20.28 19.98 11.62
N ALA A 17 -19.63 20.79 12.47
CA ALA A 17 -18.27 21.24 12.21
C ALA A 17 -17.29 20.05 12.15
N LYS A 18 -17.40 19.10 13.10
CA LYS A 18 -16.57 17.89 13.12
C LYS A 18 -16.78 17.04 11.87
N ASP A 19 -18.03 16.76 11.49
CA ASP A 19 -18.38 15.94 10.34
C ASP A 19 -17.94 16.59 9.01
N THR A 20 -17.89 17.93 8.97
CA THR A 20 -17.44 18.67 7.78
C THR A 20 -15.91 18.71 7.66
N VAL A 21 -15.21 18.78 8.79
CA VAL A 21 -13.75 18.92 8.82
C VAL A 21 -13.04 17.56 8.77
N ALA A 22 -13.65 16.52 9.33
CA ALA A 22 -13.03 15.18 9.37
C ALA A 22 -12.56 14.66 8.00
N PRO A 23 -13.35 14.73 6.91
CA PRO A 23 -12.89 14.32 5.58
C PRO A 23 -11.71 15.14 5.04
N LEU A 24 -11.63 16.44 5.43
CA LEU A 24 -10.53 17.32 5.00
C LEU A 24 -9.21 17.03 5.74
N LEU A 25 -9.28 16.41 6.91
CA LEU A 25 -8.12 16.01 7.70
C LEU A 25 -7.61 14.62 7.37
N GLY A 26 -8.27 13.88 6.46
CA GLY A 26 -7.90 12.54 6.06
C GLY A 26 -8.62 11.47 6.87
N GLU A 27 -9.93 11.35 6.66
CA GLU A 27 -10.69 10.20 7.13
C GLU A 27 -10.31 8.95 6.33
N ALA A 28 -10.21 7.80 7.01
CA ALA A 28 -9.94 6.54 6.34
C ALA A 28 -11.04 6.27 5.28
N ALA A 29 -10.60 5.85 4.09
CA ALA A 29 -11.53 5.52 3.02
C ALA A 29 -12.42 4.32 3.40
N ASP A 30 -13.62 4.27 2.82
CA ASP A 30 -14.49 3.10 2.98
C ASP A 30 -13.76 1.83 2.50
N PRO A 31 -13.58 0.82 3.37
CA PRO A 31 -12.89 -0.41 3.00
C PRO A 31 -13.56 -1.16 1.84
N GLU A 32 -14.86 -0.95 1.61
CA GLU A 32 -15.57 -1.55 0.49
C GLU A 32 -15.15 -0.91 -0.84
N VAL A 33 -14.97 0.41 -0.87
CA VAL A 33 -14.46 1.14 -2.04
C VAL A 33 -13.05 0.66 -2.39
N ALA A 34 -12.17 0.56 -1.40
CA ALA A 34 -10.81 0.07 -1.61
C ALA A 34 -10.78 -1.36 -2.16
N ARG A 35 -11.58 -2.28 -1.60
CA ARG A 35 -11.69 -3.65 -2.12
C ARG A 35 -12.22 -3.70 -3.55
N ASN A 36 -13.19 -2.87 -3.89
CA ASN A 36 -13.74 -2.81 -5.25
C ASN A 36 -12.72 -2.30 -6.26
N ILE A 37 -11.99 -1.23 -5.94
CA ILE A 37 -10.91 -0.72 -6.79
C ILE A 37 -9.86 -1.81 -7.03
N ARG A 38 -9.37 -2.44 -5.96
CA ARG A 38 -8.40 -3.53 -6.06
C ARG A 38 -8.89 -4.67 -6.96
N ARG A 39 -10.13 -5.10 -6.79
CA ARG A 39 -10.73 -6.17 -7.61
C ARG A 39 -10.75 -5.80 -9.09
N ILE A 40 -11.20 -4.58 -9.43
CA ILE A 40 -11.30 -4.12 -10.81
C ILE A 40 -9.92 -4.03 -11.48
N VAL A 41 -8.92 -3.53 -10.76
CA VAL A 41 -7.55 -3.40 -11.26
C VAL A 41 -6.93 -4.78 -11.50
N MET A 42 -7.13 -5.71 -10.55
CA MET A 42 -6.62 -7.09 -10.66
C MET A 42 -7.32 -7.96 -11.73
N GLU A 43 -8.35 -7.45 -12.41
CA GLU A 43 -8.95 -8.10 -13.60
C GLU A 43 -8.10 -7.92 -14.87
N SER A 44 -7.04 -7.11 -14.84
CA SER A 44 -6.11 -6.88 -15.95
C SER A 44 -5.07 -8.00 -16.04
N ASP A 45 -4.82 -8.49 -17.25
CA ASP A 45 -4.01 -9.71 -17.46
C ASP A 45 -2.54 -9.54 -17.06
N HIS A 46 -1.98 -8.33 -17.23
CA HIS A 46 -0.57 -8.05 -16.91
C HIS A 46 -0.36 -7.52 -15.49
N ILE A 47 -1.39 -7.23 -14.73
CA ILE A 47 -1.25 -6.76 -13.34
C ILE A 47 -1.21 -7.97 -12.40
N VAL A 48 -0.06 -8.16 -11.73
CA VAL A 48 0.19 -9.30 -10.86
C VAL A 48 0.08 -8.96 -9.36
N GLY A 49 0.09 -7.67 -9.03
CA GLY A 49 -0.06 -7.18 -7.65
C GLY A 49 -0.53 -5.73 -7.61
N VAL A 50 -1.12 -5.33 -6.48
CA VAL A 50 -1.55 -3.95 -6.20
C VAL A 50 -1.22 -3.61 -4.76
N HIS A 51 -0.55 -2.49 -4.53
CA HIS A 51 -0.16 -1.98 -3.21
C HIS A 51 -0.24 -0.46 -3.14
N ASP A 52 0.03 0.13 -1.99
CA ASP A 52 0.09 1.58 -1.72
C ASP A 52 -1.12 2.37 -2.22
N MET A 53 -2.31 1.79 -2.01
CA MET A 53 -3.54 2.46 -2.39
C MET A 53 -3.84 3.61 -1.42
N ILE A 54 -3.95 4.83 -1.94
CA ILE A 54 -4.35 6.01 -1.19
C ILE A 54 -5.65 6.53 -1.80
N ILE A 55 -6.66 6.78 -0.98
CA ILE A 55 -7.95 7.32 -1.42
C ILE A 55 -8.21 8.63 -0.68
N HIS A 56 -8.41 9.70 -1.43
CA HIS A 56 -8.77 11.02 -0.92
C HIS A 56 -10.22 11.34 -1.27
N ASN A 57 -10.99 11.74 -0.27
CA ASN A 57 -12.37 12.18 -0.44
C ASN A 57 -12.45 13.71 -0.29
N TYR A 58 -12.84 14.39 -1.36
CA TYR A 58 -13.00 15.85 -1.40
C TYR A 58 -14.47 16.29 -1.31
N GLY A 59 -15.36 15.43 -0.83
CA GLY A 59 -16.80 15.70 -0.71
C GLY A 59 -17.62 15.06 -1.83
N ALA A 60 -18.89 15.46 -1.94
CA ALA A 60 -19.89 14.80 -2.76
C ALA A 60 -19.43 14.54 -4.22
N GLY A 61 -19.15 13.28 -4.53
CA GLY A 61 -18.81 12.82 -5.88
C GLY A 61 -17.41 13.18 -6.36
N ARG A 62 -16.48 13.52 -5.47
CA ARG A 62 -15.08 13.86 -5.81
C ARG A 62 -14.10 13.06 -4.98
N SER A 63 -13.95 11.80 -5.30
CA SER A 63 -12.89 10.96 -4.73
C SER A 63 -11.79 10.73 -5.76
N ILE A 64 -10.54 10.83 -5.32
CA ILE A 64 -9.34 10.56 -6.10
C ILE A 64 -8.57 9.47 -5.38
N ALA A 65 -8.09 8.49 -6.14
CA ALA A 65 -7.22 7.45 -5.63
C ALA A 65 -5.93 7.36 -6.43
N SER A 66 -4.89 6.91 -5.77
CA SER A 66 -3.67 6.42 -6.42
C SER A 66 -3.33 5.05 -5.87
N LEU A 67 -2.71 4.22 -6.67
CA LEU A 67 -2.15 2.95 -6.27
C LEU A 67 -0.96 2.56 -7.14
N HIS A 68 -0.19 1.60 -6.66
CA HIS A 68 0.89 0.98 -7.41
C HIS A 68 0.41 -0.37 -7.95
N ALA A 69 0.73 -0.66 -9.21
CA ALA A 69 0.43 -1.93 -9.88
C ALA A 69 1.74 -2.61 -10.30
N GLU A 70 1.99 -3.79 -9.75
CA GLU A 70 3.11 -4.63 -10.14
C GLU A 70 2.84 -5.26 -11.50
N VAL A 71 3.78 -5.11 -12.43
CA VAL A 71 3.71 -5.68 -13.78
C VAL A 71 5.01 -6.40 -14.12
N PRO A 72 4.99 -7.52 -14.90
CA PRO A 72 6.22 -8.17 -15.32
C PRO A 72 7.11 -7.23 -16.15
N SER A 73 8.39 -7.14 -15.80
CA SER A 73 9.35 -6.22 -16.42
C SER A 73 9.65 -6.54 -17.91
N ASP A 74 9.31 -7.74 -18.36
CA ASP A 74 9.45 -8.22 -19.74
C ASP A 74 8.16 -8.05 -20.58
N SER A 75 7.11 -7.44 -20.02
CA SER A 75 5.87 -7.16 -20.74
C SER A 75 6.04 -6.06 -21.78
N ASP A 76 5.16 -6.05 -22.79
CA ASP A 76 5.07 -4.92 -23.71
C ASP A 76 4.53 -3.70 -22.99
N PHE A 77 5.37 -2.69 -22.84
CA PHE A 77 5.06 -1.47 -22.12
C PHE A 77 3.81 -0.75 -22.66
N VAL A 78 3.62 -0.74 -23.98
CA VAL A 78 2.46 -0.07 -24.61
C VAL A 78 1.18 -0.84 -24.30
N ALA A 79 1.22 -2.18 -24.40
CA ALA A 79 0.06 -3.02 -24.08
C ALA A 79 -0.34 -2.89 -22.60
N VAL A 80 0.64 -2.90 -21.69
CA VAL A 80 0.39 -2.70 -20.25
C VAL A 80 -0.20 -1.33 -19.97
N HIS A 81 0.30 -0.28 -20.62
CA HIS A 81 -0.26 1.06 -20.46
C HIS A 81 -1.73 1.15 -20.91
N GLU A 82 -2.08 0.52 -22.04
CA GLU A 82 -3.47 0.45 -22.50
C GLU A 82 -4.39 -0.25 -21.50
N GLU A 83 -3.92 -1.36 -20.89
CA GLU A 83 -4.68 -2.07 -19.84
C GLU A 83 -4.85 -1.21 -18.58
N ILE A 84 -3.83 -0.46 -18.19
CA ILE A 84 -3.90 0.48 -17.06
C ILE A 84 -4.95 1.56 -17.35
N ASP A 85 -4.92 2.18 -18.53
CA ASP A 85 -5.92 3.18 -18.93
C ASP A 85 -7.35 2.61 -18.91
N GLU A 86 -7.52 1.36 -19.34
CA GLU A 86 -8.81 0.68 -19.26
C GLU A 86 -9.23 0.37 -17.82
N ALA A 87 -8.31 -0.04 -16.97
CA ALA A 87 -8.58 -0.28 -15.55
C ALA A 87 -9.02 1.01 -14.84
N GLU A 88 -8.33 2.13 -15.08
CA GLU A 88 -8.71 3.45 -14.54
C GLU A 88 -10.11 3.87 -15.00
N LYS A 89 -10.46 3.65 -16.26
CA LYS A 89 -11.80 3.92 -16.80
C LYS A 89 -12.87 3.04 -16.15
N ARG A 90 -12.59 1.73 -15.98
CA ARG A 90 -13.52 0.79 -15.32
C ARG A 90 -13.76 1.20 -13.87
N VAL A 91 -12.71 1.57 -13.14
CA VAL A 91 -12.82 2.06 -11.76
C VAL A 91 -13.72 3.29 -11.70
N TRP A 92 -13.47 4.29 -12.56
CA TRP A 92 -14.33 5.47 -12.61
C TRP A 92 -15.79 5.14 -12.89
N GLN A 93 -16.06 4.27 -13.86
CA GLN A 93 -17.43 3.89 -14.25
C GLN A 93 -18.18 3.14 -13.14
N GLN A 94 -17.49 2.30 -12.37
CA GLN A 94 -18.11 1.44 -11.36
C GLN A 94 -18.16 2.08 -9.98
N THR A 95 -17.20 2.94 -9.63
CA THR A 95 -17.07 3.49 -8.27
C THR A 95 -17.22 5.00 -8.19
N GLY A 96 -17.09 5.73 -9.31
CA GLY A 96 -17.02 7.19 -9.33
C GLY A 96 -15.72 7.76 -8.74
N VAL A 97 -14.70 6.93 -8.51
CA VAL A 97 -13.38 7.36 -8.03
C VAL A 97 -12.46 7.59 -9.21
N TYR A 98 -11.83 8.76 -9.26
CA TYR A 98 -10.76 9.03 -10.23
C TYR A 98 -9.47 8.36 -9.76
N LEU A 99 -9.04 7.32 -10.49
CA LEU A 99 -7.87 6.54 -10.16
C LEU A 99 -6.68 6.94 -11.01
N VAL A 100 -5.50 6.98 -10.42
CA VAL A 100 -4.19 7.03 -11.08
C VAL A 100 -3.37 5.83 -10.66
N ILE A 101 -2.89 5.06 -11.63
CA ILE A 101 -2.08 3.86 -11.39
C ILE A 101 -0.62 4.16 -11.71
N HIS A 102 0.25 3.99 -10.72
CA HIS A 102 1.69 3.94 -10.93
C HIS A 102 2.10 2.51 -11.28
N MET A 103 2.82 2.35 -12.38
CA MET A 103 3.27 1.03 -12.84
C MET A 103 4.64 0.70 -12.25
N ASP A 104 4.73 -0.43 -11.53
CA ASP A 104 5.97 -0.95 -10.94
C ASP A 104 6.43 -2.21 -11.67
N PRO A 105 7.44 -2.12 -12.54
CA PRO A 105 7.99 -3.29 -13.21
C PRO A 105 8.73 -4.20 -12.25
N ILE A 106 8.32 -5.48 -12.16
CA ILE A 106 8.97 -6.50 -11.33
C ILE A 106 9.54 -7.64 -12.17
N ASP A 107 10.68 -8.19 -11.76
CA ASP A 107 11.31 -9.33 -12.42
C ASP A 107 10.76 -10.65 -11.84
N ILE A 108 9.65 -11.13 -12.41
CA ILE A 108 9.00 -12.39 -11.98
C ILE A 108 9.64 -13.64 -12.55
N ASN A 109 10.48 -13.51 -13.60
CA ASN A 109 11.09 -14.64 -14.31
C ASN A 109 12.49 -14.98 -13.81
N ASN A 110 13.05 -14.18 -12.91
CA ASN A 110 14.38 -14.40 -12.34
C ASN A 110 14.31 -15.34 -11.12
N ALA A 111 14.70 -16.59 -11.32
CA ALA A 111 14.68 -17.61 -10.26
C ALA A 111 15.49 -17.21 -9.02
N TYR A 112 16.60 -16.47 -9.20
CA TYR A 112 17.42 -15.99 -8.09
C TYR A 112 16.68 -14.92 -7.26
N VAL A 113 16.08 -13.94 -7.94
CA VAL A 113 15.29 -12.89 -7.28
C VAL A 113 14.09 -13.50 -6.54
N ASN A 114 13.40 -14.46 -7.18
CA ASN A 114 12.26 -15.15 -6.58
C ASN A 114 12.65 -15.94 -5.34
N ALA A 115 13.79 -16.65 -5.37
CA ALA A 115 14.31 -17.38 -4.21
C ALA A 115 14.64 -16.43 -3.04
N LEU A 116 15.22 -15.25 -3.31
CA LEU A 116 15.50 -14.25 -2.29
C LEU A 116 14.22 -13.62 -1.74
N ARG A 117 13.20 -13.39 -2.59
CA ARG A 117 11.88 -12.91 -2.18
C ARG A 117 11.22 -13.91 -1.23
N GLU A 118 11.15 -15.20 -1.60
CA GLU A 118 10.57 -16.25 -0.76
C GLU A 118 11.31 -16.39 0.58
N GLN A 119 12.63 -16.31 0.55
CA GLN A 119 13.45 -16.37 1.77
C GLN A 119 13.18 -15.20 2.69
N THR A 120 13.08 -13.98 2.14
CA THR A 120 12.78 -12.76 2.90
C THR A 120 11.36 -12.81 3.49
N ASP A 121 10.36 -13.23 2.70
CA ASP A 121 8.98 -13.42 3.16
C ASP A 121 8.89 -14.46 4.28
N GLY A 122 9.65 -15.56 4.17
CA GLY A 122 9.78 -16.56 5.22
C GLY A 122 10.33 -15.99 6.54
N VAL A 123 11.32 -15.10 6.48
CA VAL A 123 11.86 -14.39 7.66
C VAL A 123 10.80 -13.50 8.28
N LEU A 124 10.09 -12.69 7.49
CA LEU A 124 9.04 -11.80 7.98
C LEU A 124 7.93 -12.57 8.69
N ARG A 125 7.46 -13.67 8.11
CA ARG A 125 6.43 -14.53 8.72
C ARG A 125 6.88 -15.20 10.01
N GLN A 126 8.17 -15.46 10.19
CA GLN A 126 8.72 -15.99 11.44
C GLN A 126 8.79 -14.92 12.53
N ILE A 127 8.99 -13.65 12.16
CA ILE A 127 9.01 -12.53 13.11
C ILE A 127 7.57 -12.21 13.56
N ASP A 128 6.65 -12.04 12.63
CA ASP A 128 5.23 -11.87 12.88
C ASP A 128 4.42 -12.30 11.64
N GLY A 129 3.48 -13.22 11.82
CA GLY A 129 2.64 -13.74 10.74
C GLY A 129 1.65 -12.74 10.13
N GLN A 130 1.53 -11.54 10.68
CA GLN A 130 0.69 -10.46 10.15
C GLN A 130 1.45 -9.55 9.18
N LEU A 131 2.78 -9.64 9.14
CA LEU A 131 3.59 -8.85 8.22
C LEU A 131 3.41 -9.36 6.78
N THR A 132 3.27 -8.44 5.86
CA THR A 132 3.28 -8.72 4.42
C THR A 132 4.31 -7.83 3.72
N MET A 133 4.89 -8.33 2.64
CA MET A 133 5.93 -7.66 1.88
C MET A 133 5.44 -7.34 0.46
N HIS A 134 5.81 -6.17 -0.04
CA HIS A 134 5.63 -5.79 -1.45
C HIS A 134 6.85 -5.02 -1.98
N ASP A 135 6.85 -4.69 -3.27
CA ASP A 135 7.92 -3.97 -3.98
C ASP A 135 9.34 -4.56 -3.76
N PHE A 136 9.43 -5.92 -3.72
CA PHE A 136 10.71 -6.58 -3.52
C PHE A 136 11.58 -6.50 -4.75
N ARG A 137 12.76 -5.91 -4.59
CA ARG A 137 13.82 -5.82 -5.63
C ARG A 137 15.19 -5.98 -5.02
N ILE A 138 16.17 -6.31 -5.84
CA ILE A 138 17.56 -6.47 -5.41
C ILE A 138 18.50 -5.56 -6.19
N VAL A 139 19.57 -5.13 -5.53
CA VAL A 139 20.75 -4.57 -6.18
C VAL A 139 21.95 -5.43 -5.79
N ASP A 140 22.36 -6.30 -6.73
CA ASP A 140 23.46 -7.26 -6.51
C ASP A 140 24.81 -6.57 -6.80
N GLY A 141 25.58 -6.33 -5.74
CA GLY A 141 26.91 -5.76 -5.79
C GLY A 141 27.99 -6.78 -5.41
N LYS A 142 29.25 -6.49 -5.74
CA LYS A 142 30.39 -7.40 -5.49
C LYS A 142 30.55 -7.82 -4.03
N HIS A 143 30.21 -6.96 -3.08
CA HIS A 143 30.44 -7.17 -1.65
C HIS A 143 29.16 -7.17 -0.83
N GLN A 144 28.06 -6.74 -1.40
CA GLN A 144 26.79 -6.50 -0.71
C GLN A 144 25.63 -6.71 -1.68
N ILE A 145 24.58 -7.32 -1.23
CA ILE A 145 23.32 -7.51 -1.94
C ILE A 145 22.27 -6.69 -1.19
N ASN A 146 21.83 -5.58 -1.77
CA ASN A 146 20.73 -4.81 -1.19
C ASN A 146 19.43 -5.54 -1.49
N LEU A 147 18.72 -5.90 -0.43
CA LEU A 147 17.36 -6.41 -0.48
C LEU A 147 16.44 -5.22 -0.16
N ILE A 148 15.78 -4.68 -1.17
CA ILE A 148 14.93 -3.48 -1.07
C ILE A 148 13.50 -3.95 -1.11
N PHE A 149 12.71 -3.60 -0.08
CA PHE A 149 11.32 -4.01 0.01
C PHE A 149 10.56 -3.19 1.05
N ASP A 150 9.26 -3.15 0.91
CA ASP A 150 8.36 -2.50 1.83
C ASP A 150 7.60 -3.55 2.65
N VAL A 151 7.38 -3.25 3.94
CA VAL A 151 6.71 -4.14 4.89
C VAL A 151 5.49 -3.46 5.46
N VAL A 152 4.33 -4.04 5.22
CA VAL A 152 3.08 -3.59 5.81
C VAL A 152 2.99 -4.06 7.25
N VAL A 153 2.85 -3.11 8.17
CA VAL A 153 2.74 -3.36 9.60
C VAL A 153 1.34 -3.01 10.13
N PRO A 154 0.83 -3.76 11.13
CA PRO A 154 -0.42 -3.40 11.79
C PRO A 154 -0.34 -2.03 12.47
N PHE A 155 -1.48 -1.33 12.58
CA PHE A 155 -1.57 -0.04 13.29
C PHE A 155 -1.18 -0.09 14.77
N SER A 156 -1.12 -1.28 15.36
CA SER A 156 -0.70 -1.48 16.74
C SER A 156 0.80 -1.29 16.98
N TYR A 157 1.60 -1.20 15.90
CA TYR A 157 3.04 -0.96 15.99
C TYR A 157 3.31 0.52 16.24
N ASP A 158 3.76 0.84 17.45
CA ASP A 158 4.30 2.17 17.78
C ASP A 158 5.74 2.32 17.24
N GLU A 159 6.33 3.49 17.43
CA GLU A 159 7.66 3.80 16.90
C GLU A 159 8.78 2.94 17.52
N ASP A 160 8.62 2.46 18.75
CA ASP A 160 9.58 1.57 19.38
C ASP A 160 9.45 0.15 18.81
N ALA A 161 8.22 -0.35 18.62
CA ALA A 161 7.96 -1.64 17.98
C ALA A 161 8.45 -1.67 16.52
N LYS A 162 8.27 -0.58 15.77
CA LYS A 162 8.81 -0.44 14.41
C LYS A 162 10.33 -0.51 14.37
N ARG A 163 10.99 0.17 15.29
CA ARG A 163 12.46 0.14 15.41
C ARG A 163 12.98 -1.26 15.74
N ASP A 164 12.35 -1.93 16.69
CA ASP A 164 12.67 -3.30 17.08
C ASP A 164 12.43 -4.29 15.92
N LEU A 165 11.37 -4.08 15.14
CA LEU A 165 11.08 -4.86 13.94
C LEU A 165 12.19 -4.71 12.90
N LEU A 166 12.60 -3.49 12.59
CA LEU A 166 13.70 -3.24 11.62
C LEU A 166 15.00 -3.91 12.05
N MET A 167 15.34 -3.87 13.34
CA MET A 167 16.52 -4.56 13.87
C MET A 167 16.39 -6.08 13.71
N LYS A 168 15.24 -6.67 14.04
CA LYS A 168 15.00 -8.11 13.88
C LYS A 168 15.09 -8.56 12.43
N ILE A 169 14.52 -7.80 11.49
CA ILE A 169 14.61 -8.08 10.05
C ILE A 169 16.08 -8.05 9.62
N TYR A 170 16.79 -7.00 9.99
CA TYR A 170 18.20 -6.84 9.64
C TYR A 170 19.06 -8.00 10.16
N ASP A 171 18.96 -8.32 11.45
CA ASP A 171 19.75 -9.38 12.07
C ASP A 171 19.41 -10.75 11.49
N SER A 172 18.12 -11.03 11.25
CA SER A 172 17.67 -12.31 10.71
C SER A 172 18.17 -12.53 9.27
N LEU A 173 18.09 -11.53 8.42
CA LEU A 173 18.59 -11.62 7.04
C LEU A 173 20.12 -11.69 6.99
N LYS A 174 20.81 -10.91 7.80
CA LYS A 174 22.27 -10.96 7.94
C LYS A 174 22.78 -12.32 8.47
N ALA A 175 22.02 -13.00 9.30
CA ALA A 175 22.36 -14.33 9.78
C ALA A 175 22.32 -15.41 8.69
N ILE A 176 21.52 -15.19 7.62
CA ILE A 176 21.44 -16.10 6.48
C ILE A 176 22.64 -15.90 5.54
N ASP A 177 22.91 -14.67 5.14
CA ASP A 177 24.11 -14.31 4.36
C ASP A 177 24.61 -12.92 4.80
N SER A 178 25.87 -12.86 5.24
CA SER A 178 26.50 -11.61 5.70
C SER A 178 26.55 -10.51 4.64
N ARG A 179 26.37 -10.84 3.37
CA ARG A 179 26.29 -9.88 2.25
C ARG A 179 24.93 -9.20 2.15
N TYR A 180 23.87 -9.78 2.71
CA TYR A 180 22.54 -9.17 2.64
C TYR A 180 22.50 -7.84 3.39
N ASN A 181 21.97 -6.83 2.74
CA ASN A 181 21.76 -5.51 3.31
C ASN A 181 20.30 -5.11 3.09
N PRO A 182 19.43 -5.37 4.08
CA PRO A 182 18.04 -4.99 3.99
C PRO A 182 17.88 -3.46 3.96
N VAL A 183 17.11 -2.97 2.99
CA VAL A 183 16.66 -1.58 2.86
C VAL A 183 15.14 -1.63 2.91
N VAL A 184 14.60 -1.33 4.08
CA VAL A 184 13.19 -1.59 4.42
C VAL A 184 12.45 -0.29 4.66
N THR A 185 11.32 -0.12 3.98
CA THR A 185 10.30 0.88 4.31
C THR A 185 9.18 0.21 5.11
N LEU A 186 8.63 0.89 6.10
CA LEU A 186 7.49 0.37 6.86
C LEU A 186 6.23 1.16 6.50
N ASP A 187 5.22 0.44 6.00
CA ASP A 187 3.92 0.98 5.66
C ASP A 187 2.84 0.50 6.62
N HIS A 188 1.78 1.26 6.75
CA HIS A 188 0.62 0.86 7.52
C HIS A 188 -0.41 0.18 6.62
N GLN A 189 -1.02 -0.87 7.15
CA GLN A 189 -2.18 -1.51 6.54
C GLN A 189 -3.31 -0.47 6.43
N MET A 190 -3.73 -0.13 5.22
CA MET A 190 -4.92 0.70 4.98
C MET A 190 -6.19 -0.12 5.00
#